data_d827fa4be388a4f39ab376265c64f42a
#
_entry.id   d827fa4be388a4f39ab376265c64f42a
#
_cell.length_a   1.000
_cell.length_b   1.000
_cell.length_c   1.000
_cell.angle_alpha   90.00
_cell.angle_beta   90.00
_cell.angle_gamma   90.00
#
_symmetry.space_group_name_H-M   'P 1'
#
loop_
_entity.id
_entity.type
_entity.pdbx_description
1 polymer ?
#
loop_
_entity_poly.entity_id
_entity_poly.type
_entity_poly.pdbx_seq_one_letter_code
_entity_poly.pdbx_strand_id
1 'polypeptide(L)'
;VKTLKKKRVRIRAIVQLVFFVWVVVVISLGTAAERGVSLPFTPSTASLHAICPFGGVVSAWNLITEGTLVRKIHDSSVVLGVLGILLALLFGPVICGWICPFGTFQEWVGRIGKKLFKRRYNTFIPYKVDRILRLLRYVVLVWVLVMTSVSATLVFQAYDPYYALFSFLRSEFSLAGTIILGIVVLLSLFVERPFCKYACPYGAFLGLFNKIRVFKIRRNEPTCISCSKCNHACPMNIDVQGGSVVRSAQCISCMECTSDRACPVPETVMTGLKSDKAMVSTNKIGLLTAGILVAGILLSVALGFWNTTSSKQPALIKSGEFAGLANPADIRGSYTYRDVLKSFTIPESVILQAFQSSSLDERLGNLETLWASVIPEGKEVGTDSIRLFVSLYTGIPYEAEETTLLPKSAIEVLISEGRNTDPNFERYTRDAVALPAGLSTQPA
;
A
#
# COMPACT_ATOMS: atom_id res chain seq x y z
N VAL A 1 44.35 -7.42 0.87
CA VAL A 1 43.12 -7.93 0.23
C VAL A 1 42.02 -8.29 1.24
N LYS A 2 42.33 -8.48 2.56
CA LYS A 2 41.32 -8.89 3.57
C LYS A 2 40.41 -7.75 4.07
N THR A 3 40.74 -6.50 3.91
CA THR A 3 40.02 -5.34 4.52
C THR A 3 38.88 -4.76 3.68
N LEU A 4 38.86 -4.96 2.37
CA LEU A 4 37.82 -4.45 1.47
C LEU A 4 36.54 -5.31 1.46
N LYS A 5 36.59 -6.59 1.87
CA LYS A 5 35.49 -7.55 1.81
C LYS A 5 34.30 -7.26 2.72
N LYS A 6 34.46 -6.47 3.78
CA LYS A 6 33.40 -6.22 4.79
C LYS A 6 32.51 -4.99 4.51
N LYS A 7 32.94 -4.04 3.68
CA LYS A 7 32.23 -2.74 3.52
C LYS A 7 30.99 -2.77 2.62
N ARG A 8 30.98 -3.57 1.56
CA ARG A 8 29.90 -3.51 0.54
C ARG A 8 28.53 -3.99 1.03
N VAL A 9 28.47 -5.05 1.84
CA VAL A 9 27.20 -5.59 2.39
C VAL A 9 26.58 -4.68 3.46
N ARG A 10 27.39 -3.86 4.14
CA ARG A 10 26.91 -2.98 5.21
C ARG A 10 26.05 -1.82 4.70
N ILE A 11 26.37 -1.21 3.54
CA ILE A 11 25.64 -0.03 3.02
C ILE A 11 24.22 -0.44 2.62
N ARG A 12 24.03 -1.56 1.92
CA ARG A 12 22.67 -2.04 1.58
C ARG A 12 21.85 -2.32 2.84
N ALA A 13 22.44 -3.00 3.83
CA ALA A 13 21.73 -3.31 5.08
C ALA A 13 21.39 -2.03 5.87
N ILE A 14 22.25 -1.00 5.84
CA ILE A 14 21.99 0.30 6.46
C ILE A 14 20.82 0.99 5.73
N VAL A 15 20.85 1.07 4.40
CA VAL A 15 19.77 1.66 3.60
C VAL A 15 18.44 0.95 3.88
N GLN A 16 18.42 -0.38 3.87
CA GLN A 16 17.25 -1.17 4.19
C GLN A 16 16.71 -0.89 5.60
N LEU A 17 17.61 -0.80 6.60
CA LEU A 17 17.22 -0.51 7.98
C LEU A 17 16.64 0.90 8.11
N VAL A 18 17.30 1.90 7.51
CA VAL A 18 16.86 3.30 7.56
C VAL A 18 15.46 3.45 6.97
N PHE A 19 15.21 2.88 5.78
CA PHE A 19 13.90 2.96 5.16
C PHE A 19 12.83 2.15 5.91
N PHE A 20 13.18 1.00 6.47
CA PHE A 20 12.26 0.21 7.29
C PHE A 20 11.85 0.98 8.55
N VAL A 21 12.81 1.53 9.29
CA VAL A 21 12.56 2.33 10.50
C VAL A 21 11.76 3.58 10.14
N TRP A 22 12.10 4.26 9.05
CA TRP A 22 11.36 5.44 8.59
C TRP A 22 9.88 5.13 8.33
N VAL A 23 9.57 4.03 7.63
CA VAL A 23 8.17 3.61 7.39
C VAL A 23 7.47 3.29 8.69
N VAL A 24 8.11 2.55 9.61
CA VAL A 24 7.52 2.23 10.93
C VAL A 24 7.23 3.51 11.73
N VAL A 25 8.16 4.47 11.76
CA VAL A 25 7.98 5.75 12.46
C VAL A 25 6.81 6.54 11.87
N VAL A 26 6.74 6.69 10.54
CA VAL A 26 5.65 7.43 9.88
C VAL A 26 4.29 6.81 10.21
N ILE A 27 4.18 5.47 10.18
CA ILE A 27 2.93 4.77 10.49
C ILE A 27 2.57 4.89 11.96
N SER A 28 3.55 4.77 12.86
CA SER A 28 3.32 4.90 14.30
C SER A 28 2.86 6.30 14.68
N LEU A 29 3.46 7.34 14.09
CA LEU A 29 3.04 8.74 14.28
C LEU A 29 1.63 8.97 13.73
N GLY A 30 1.32 8.44 12.55
CA GLY A 30 -0.02 8.50 11.97
C GLY A 30 -1.08 7.85 12.86
N THR A 31 -0.78 6.66 13.42
CA THR A 31 -1.67 5.95 14.33
C THR A 31 -1.85 6.71 15.66
N ALA A 32 -0.80 7.33 16.20
CA ALA A 32 -0.88 8.14 17.41
C ALA A 32 -1.77 9.37 17.20
N ALA A 33 -1.65 10.03 16.04
CA ALA A 33 -2.51 11.15 15.67
C ALA A 33 -3.98 10.75 15.49
N GLU A 34 -4.25 9.54 14.96
CA GLU A 34 -5.61 8.98 14.86
C GLU A 34 -6.22 8.71 16.24
N ARG A 35 -5.41 8.41 17.26
CA ARG A 35 -5.83 8.21 18.64
C ARG A 35 -5.91 9.51 19.48
N GLY A 36 -5.80 10.68 18.84
CA GLY A 36 -5.95 11.98 19.50
C GLY A 36 -4.68 12.48 20.20
N VAL A 37 -3.54 11.81 20.06
CA VAL A 37 -2.27 12.29 20.62
C VAL A 37 -1.72 13.42 19.73
N SER A 38 -1.82 14.67 20.18
CA SER A 38 -1.23 15.82 19.49
C SER A 38 0.28 15.87 19.76
N LEU A 39 1.08 15.55 18.77
CA LEU A 39 2.53 15.73 18.81
C LEU A 39 2.93 16.98 18.00
N PRO A 40 3.89 17.81 18.47
CA PRO A 40 4.27 19.07 17.82
C PRO A 40 4.86 18.91 16.40
N PHE A 41 5.14 17.68 15.97
CA PHE A 41 5.64 17.30 14.65
C PHE A 41 4.77 16.22 14.00
N THR A 42 3.45 16.22 14.15
CA THR A 42 2.60 15.32 13.37
C THR A 42 2.61 15.79 11.92
N PRO A 43 3.35 15.12 11.01
CA PRO A 43 3.01 15.23 9.61
C PRO A 43 1.55 14.80 9.51
N SER A 44 0.71 15.62 8.91
CA SER A 44 -0.69 15.34 8.62
C SER A 44 -0.84 13.86 8.30
N THR A 45 -1.75 13.16 8.95
CA THR A 45 -1.97 11.70 8.95
C THR A 45 -1.63 11.06 7.59
N ALA A 46 -0.36 10.71 7.40
CA ALA A 46 0.08 10.12 6.15
C ALA A 46 -0.52 8.71 6.05
N SER A 47 -1.39 8.54 5.08
CA SER A 47 -1.96 7.22 4.77
C SER A 47 -0.84 6.25 4.33
N LEU A 48 -0.91 4.98 4.73
CA LEU A 48 -0.01 3.95 4.24
C LEU A 48 -0.04 3.84 2.71
N HIS A 49 -1.19 4.17 2.09
CA HIS A 49 -1.35 4.23 0.63
C HIS A 49 -0.54 5.34 -0.01
N ALA A 50 -0.31 6.45 0.69
CA ALA A 50 0.49 7.56 0.19
C ALA A 50 1.98 7.18 -0.01
N ILE A 51 2.45 6.16 0.70
CA ILE A 51 3.84 5.68 0.65
C ILE A 51 3.98 4.46 -0.30
N CYS A 52 2.86 3.89 -0.77
CA CYS A 52 2.89 2.73 -1.64
C CYS A 52 3.01 3.15 -3.12
N PRO A 53 4.16 2.89 -3.79
CA PRO A 53 4.34 3.28 -5.19
C PRO A 53 3.47 2.47 -6.18
N PHE A 54 2.87 1.37 -5.72
CA PHE A 54 1.97 0.56 -6.53
C PHE A 54 0.64 1.28 -6.81
N GLY A 55 0.17 2.10 -5.87
CA GLY A 55 -0.99 2.98 -6.08
C GLY A 55 -0.82 3.87 -7.31
N GLY A 56 0.39 4.43 -7.52
CA GLY A 56 0.70 5.22 -8.72
C GLY A 56 0.59 4.43 -10.03
N VAL A 57 0.96 3.15 -10.04
CA VAL A 57 0.83 2.28 -11.23
C VAL A 57 -0.65 2.03 -11.55
N VAL A 58 -1.44 1.76 -10.54
CA VAL A 58 -2.89 1.52 -10.70
C VAL A 58 -3.60 2.80 -11.15
N SER A 59 -3.23 3.97 -10.62
CA SER A 59 -3.77 5.26 -11.07
C SER A 59 -3.44 5.56 -12.53
N ALA A 60 -2.18 5.33 -12.93
CA ALA A 60 -1.77 5.51 -14.32
C ALA A 60 -2.54 4.55 -15.25
N TRP A 61 -2.78 3.32 -14.83
CA TRP A 61 -3.58 2.37 -15.58
C TRP A 61 -5.02 2.85 -15.76
N ASN A 62 -5.71 3.26 -14.69
CA ASN A 62 -7.07 3.77 -14.77
C ASN A 62 -7.18 5.06 -15.60
N LEU A 63 -6.17 5.94 -15.53
CA LEU A 63 -6.13 7.11 -16.37
C LEU A 63 -6.09 6.75 -17.87
N ILE A 64 -5.34 5.71 -18.24
CA ILE A 64 -5.22 5.24 -19.63
C ILE A 64 -6.50 4.52 -20.08
N THR A 65 -7.13 3.72 -19.23
CA THR A 65 -8.27 2.87 -19.61
C THR A 65 -9.62 3.59 -19.53
N GLU A 66 -9.79 4.48 -18.54
CA GLU A 66 -11.08 5.11 -18.23
C GLU A 66 -11.03 6.64 -18.26
N GLY A 67 -9.86 7.23 -18.51
CA GLY A 67 -9.67 8.69 -18.54
C GLY A 67 -9.84 9.35 -17.15
N THR A 68 -10.02 8.57 -16.08
CA THR A 68 -10.26 9.08 -14.72
C THR A 68 -9.14 8.67 -13.76
N LEU A 69 -8.73 9.60 -12.90
CA LEU A 69 -7.83 9.29 -11.79
C LEU A 69 -8.62 8.58 -10.69
N VAL A 70 -8.05 7.51 -10.12
CA VAL A 70 -8.63 6.87 -8.92
C VAL A 70 -8.53 7.86 -7.76
N ARG A 71 -9.64 8.45 -7.36
CA ARG A 71 -9.70 9.52 -6.34
C ARG A 71 -9.16 9.13 -4.95
N LYS A 72 -9.00 7.84 -4.69
CA LYS A 72 -8.42 7.30 -3.44
C LYS A 72 -6.90 7.23 -3.43
N ILE A 73 -6.25 7.54 -4.54
CA ILE A 73 -4.80 7.46 -4.65
C ILE A 73 -4.23 8.85 -4.43
N HIS A 74 -3.34 8.95 -3.46
CA HIS A 74 -2.66 10.20 -3.12
C HIS A 74 -1.70 10.63 -4.23
N ASP A 75 -1.58 11.91 -4.47
CA ASP A 75 -0.64 12.48 -5.44
C ASP A 75 0.79 12.00 -5.16
N SER A 76 1.18 11.87 -3.90
CA SER A 76 2.47 11.30 -3.48
C SER A 76 2.71 9.88 -3.99
N SER A 77 1.67 9.05 -4.08
CA SER A 77 1.77 7.67 -4.62
C SER A 77 2.05 7.68 -6.12
N VAL A 78 1.47 8.63 -6.87
CA VAL A 78 1.76 8.82 -8.31
C VAL A 78 3.22 9.26 -8.49
N VAL A 79 3.69 10.23 -7.69
CA VAL A 79 5.10 10.67 -7.70
C VAL A 79 6.04 9.50 -7.42
N LEU A 80 5.76 8.68 -6.40
CA LEU A 80 6.55 7.49 -6.09
C LEU A 80 6.49 6.44 -7.21
N GLY A 81 5.34 6.29 -7.87
CA GLY A 81 5.19 5.43 -9.04
C GLY A 81 6.09 5.86 -10.19
N VAL A 82 6.07 7.16 -10.54
CA VAL A 82 6.93 7.75 -11.60
C VAL A 82 8.41 7.62 -11.24
N LEU A 83 8.80 7.94 -9.99
CA LEU A 83 10.18 7.75 -9.52
C LEU A 83 10.59 6.27 -9.56
N GLY A 84 9.65 5.38 -9.24
CA GLY A 84 9.87 3.93 -9.33
C GLY A 84 10.15 3.45 -10.74
N ILE A 85 9.40 3.94 -11.71
CA ILE A 85 9.61 3.65 -13.14
C ILE A 85 10.95 4.23 -13.61
N LEU A 86 11.25 5.49 -13.27
CA LEU A 86 12.52 6.13 -13.62
C LEU A 86 13.72 5.33 -13.09
N LEU A 87 13.68 4.94 -11.81
CA LEU A 87 14.73 4.14 -11.20
C LEU A 87 14.81 2.73 -11.82
N ALA A 88 13.66 2.16 -12.22
CA ALA A 88 13.63 0.86 -12.89
C ALA A 88 14.21 0.94 -14.31
N LEU A 89 14.01 2.03 -15.03
CA LEU A 89 14.64 2.28 -16.33
C LEU A 89 16.15 2.48 -16.21
N LEU A 90 16.61 3.15 -15.16
CA LEU A 90 18.05 3.38 -14.94
C LEU A 90 18.74 2.11 -14.43
N PHE A 91 18.30 1.56 -13.31
CA PHE A 91 19.03 0.53 -12.56
C PHE A 91 18.29 -0.83 -12.49
N GLY A 92 17.08 -0.95 -13.05
CA GLY A 92 16.16 -2.06 -12.82
C GLY A 92 15.38 -1.88 -11.51
N PRO A 93 14.64 -2.89 -11.01
CA PRO A 93 13.81 -2.80 -9.82
C PRO A 93 14.62 -2.62 -8.52
N VAL A 94 15.48 -1.61 -8.48
CA VAL A 94 16.38 -1.32 -7.37
C VAL A 94 15.63 -0.97 -6.08
N ILE A 95 14.44 -0.37 -6.18
CA ILE A 95 13.54 -0.12 -5.04
C ILE A 95 13.24 -1.45 -4.32
N CYS A 96 12.91 -2.51 -5.06
CA CYS A 96 12.63 -3.83 -4.47
C CYS A 96 13.86 -4.42 -3.76
N GLY A 97 15.06 -4.15 -4.28
CA GLY A 97 16.30 -4.69 -3.73
C GLY A 97 16.86 -3.94 -2.52
N TRP A 98 16.63 -2.62 -2.43
CA TRP A 98 17.31 -1.73 -1.49
C TRP A 98 16.40 -0.97 -0.54
N ILE A 99 15.18 -0.61 -0.97
CA ILE A 99 14.31 0.34 -0.27
C ILE A 99 13.08 -0.34 0.32
N CYS A 100 12.47 -1.29 -0.41
CA CYS A 100 11.20 -1.89 -0.02
C CYS A 100 11.26 -2.51 1.41
N PRO A 101 10.49 -1.97 2.38
CA PRO A 101 10.56 -2.45 3.76
C PRO A 101 10.02 -3.87 3.90
N PHE A 102 8.99 -4.25 3.13
CA PHE A 102 8.45 -5.61 3.18
C PHE A 102 9.44 -6.65 2.62
N GLY A 103 10.17 -6.29 1.54
CA GLY A 103 11.25 -7.14 1.03
C GLY A 103 12.39 -7.29 2.04
N THR A 104 12.69 -6.23 2.79
CA THR A 104 13.68 -6.25 3.88
C THR A 104 13.23 -7.16 5.02
N PHE A 105 11.97 -7.06 5.44
CA PHE A 105 11.39 -7.91 6.47
C PHE A 105 11.50 -9.40 6.11
N GLN A 106 11.06 -9.79 4.90
CA GLN A 106 11.19 -11.17 4.41
C GLN A 106 12.65 -11.66 4.40
N GLU A 107 13.60 -10.78 4.04
CA GLU A 107 15.03 -11.11 4.05
C GLU A 107 15.56 -11.34 5.47
N TRP A 108 15.06 -10.59 6.47
CA TRP A 108 15.43 -10.79 7.87
C TRP A 108 14.91 -12.12 8.40
N VAL A 109 13.64 -12.46 8.11
CA VAL A 109 13.09 -13.79 8.42
C VAL A 109 13.88 -14.88 7.69
N GLY A 110 14.22 -14.66 6.43
CA GLY A 110 15.03 -15.57 5.63
C GLY A 110 16.43 -15.81 6.19
N ARG A 111 17.03 -14.86 6.94
CA ARG A 111 18.31 -15.09 7.63
C ARG A 111 18.20 -16.15 8.71
N ILE A 112 17.04 -16.25 9.38
CA ILE A 112 16.75 -17.33 10.33
C ILE A 112 16.70 -18.66 9.58
N GLY A 113 15.95 -18.72 8.48
CA GLY A 113 15.88 -19.91 7.63
C GLY A 113 17.25 -20.36 7.10
N LYS A 114 18.11 -19.39 6.68
CA LYS A 114 19.50 -19.69 6.28
C LYS A 114 20.33 -20.32 7.38
N LYS A 115 20.14 -19.90 8.65
CA LYS A 115 20.83 -20.51 9.79
C LYS A 115 20.36 -21.94 10.06
N LEU A 116 19.04 -22.20 9.91
CA LEU A 116 18.41 -23.50 10.17
C LEU A 116 18.75 -24.49 9.05
N PHE A 117 18.51 -24.12 7.79
CA PHE A 117 18.57 -25.05 6.64
C PHE A 117 19.89 -24.98 5.85
N LYS A 118 20.77 -24.03 6.15
CA LYS A 118 22.11 -23.91 5.55
C LYS A 118 22.08 -24.00 4.01
N ARG A 119 22.63 -25.09 3.44
CA ARG A 119 22.71 -25.33 1.98
C ARG A 119 21.36 -25.57 1.32
N ARG A 120 20.36 -26.10 2.07
CA ARG A 120 19.02 -26.38 1.51
C ARG A 120 18.14 -25.15 1.43
N TYR A 121 18.49 -24.06 2.14
CA TYR A 121 17.71 -22.82 2.08
C TYR A 121 17.62 -22.29 0.64
N ASN A 122 16.41 -21.86 0.24
CA ASN A 122 16.08 -21.34 -1.10
C ASN A 122 16.27 -22.36 -2.26
N THR A 123 16.43 -23.67 -1.95
CA THR A 123 16.56 -24.76 -2.93
C THR A 123 15.52 -25.87 -2.72
N PHE A 124 14.58 -25.70 -1.79
CA PHE A 124 13.51 -26.68 -1.53
C PHE A 124 12.60 -26.91 -2.74
N ILE A 125 12.38 -25.86 -3.52
CA ILE A 125 11.54 -25.93 -4.71
C ILE A 125 12.44 -26.27 -5.92
N PRO A 126 12.18 -27.37 -6.64
CA PRO A 126 12.91 -27.72 -7.86
C PRO A 126 12.89 -26.56 -8.87
N TYR A 127 14.00 -26.33 -9.55
CA TYR A 127 14.15 -25.16 -10.45
C TYR A 127 13.05 -25.07 -11.53
N LYS A 128 12.58 -26.22 -12.06
CA LYS A 128 11.49 -26.25 -13.05
C LYS A 128 10.17 -25.71 -12.47
N VAL A 129 9.83 -26.17 -11.27
CA VAL A 129 8.61 -25.73 -10.55
C VAL A 129 8.73 -24.26 -10.13
N ASP A 130 9.88 -23.87 -9.59
CA ASP A 130 10.17 -22.48 -9.21
C ASP A 130 10.01 -21.52 -10.40
N ARG A 131 10.44 -21.93 -11.60
CA ARG A 131 10.28 -21.14 -12.83
C ARG A 131 8.81 -20.93 -13.21
N ILE A 132 7.97 -21.94 -13.03
CA ILE A 132 6.52 -21.85 -13.31
C ILE A 132 5.84 -20.97 -12.25
N LEU A 133 6.12 -21.22 -10.96
CA LEU A 133 5.54 -20.43 -9.87
C LEU A 133 5.84 -18.93 -9.98
N ARG A 134 6.97 -18.54 -10.56
CA ARG A 134 7.32 -17.13 -10.82
C ARG A 134 6.37 -16.43 -11.79
N LEU A 135 5.61 -17.16 -12.61
CA LEU A 135 4.61 -16.60 -13.51
C LEU A 135 3.38 -16.12 -12.73
N LEU A 136 3.12 -16.70 -11.55
CA LEU A 136 1.96 -16.34 -10.71
C LEU A 136 1.90 -14.84 -10.41
N ARG A 137 3.05 -14.17 -10.19
CA ARG A 137 3.07 -12.72 -9.94
C ARG A 137 2.51 -11.88 -11.10
N TYR A 138 2.59 -12.36 -12.35
CA TYR A 138 1.99 -11.69 -13.52
C TYR A 138 0.49 -11.93 -13.56
N VAL A 139 0.04 -13.13 -13.17
CA VAL A 139 -1.40 -13.43 -13.00
C VAL A 139 -1.99 -12.51 -11.94
N VAL A 140 -1.31 -12.37 -10.79
CA VAL A 140 -1.73 -11.43 -9.72
C VAL A 140 -1.74 -9.99 -10.24
N LEU A 141 -0.72 -9.57 -11.00
CA LEU A 141 -0.68 -8.22 -11.59
C LEU A 141 -1.89 -7.97 -12.49
N VAL A 142 -2.18 -8.87 -13.42
CA VAL A 142 -3.33 -8.74 -14.35
C VAL A 142 -4.63 -8.74 -13.54
N TRP A 143 -4.78 -9.65 -12.59
CA TRP A 143 -5.96 -9.71 -11.72
C TRP A 143 -6.19 -8.40 -10.98
N VAL A 144 -5.15 -7.83 -10.36
CA VAL A 144 -5.25 -6.56 -9.63
C VAL A 144 -5.64 -5.42 -10.56
N LEU A 145 -5.04 -5.32 -11.75
CA LEU A 145 -5.37 -4.27 -12.72
C LEU A 145 -6.83 -4.37 -13.19
N VAL A 146 -7.29 -5.57 -13.55
CA VAL A 146 -8.66 -5.81 -13.99
C VAL A 146 -9.66 -5.50 -12.87
N MET A 147 -9.45 -6.07 -11.67
CA MET A 147 -10.37 -5.86 -10.54
C MET A 147 -10.45 -4.40 -10.13
N THR A 148 -9.32 -3.67 -10.16
CA THR A 148 -9.33 -2.24 -9.83
C THR A 148 -10.05 -1.42 -10.91
N SER A 149 -9.90 -1.77 -12.19
CA SER A 149 -10.63 -1.09 -13.28
C SER A 149 -12.14 -1.30 -13.16
N VAL A 150 -12.59 -2.52 -12.83
CA VAL A 150 -14.02 -2.84 -12.68
C VAL A 150 -14.62 -2.19 -11.42
N SER A 151 -13.93 -2.30 -10.26
CA SER A 151 -14.50 -1.88 -8.97
C SER A 151 -14.22 -0.41 -8.60
N ALA A 152 -13.30 0.30 -9.29
CA ALA A 152 -12.74 1.60 -8.91
C ALA A 152 -12.15 1.65 -7.49
N THR A 153 -11.97 0.50 -6.84
CA THR A 153 -11.44 0.37 -5.49
C THR A 153 -10.19 -0.49 -5.49
N LEU A 154 -9.31 -0.28 -4.51
CA LEU A 154 -8.09 -1.09 -4.33
C LEU A 154 -8.44 -2.44 -3.67
N VAL A 155 -9.12 -3.34 -4.40
CA VAL A 155 -9.52 -4.68 -3.90
C VAL A 155 -8.31 -5.45 -3.35
N PHE A 156 -7.14 -5.29 -3.95
CA PHE A 156 -5.91 -5.94 -3.52
C PHE A 156 -5.49 -5.58 -2.10
N GLN A 157 -5.90 -4.42 -1.57
CA GLN A 157 -5.55 -3.96 -0.22
C GLN A 157 -5.93 -4.99 0.86
N ALA A 158 -7.10 -5.61 0.75
CA ALA A 158 -7.59 -6.59 1.71
C ALA A 158 -6.73 -7.88 1.77
N TYR A 159 -6.01 -8.17 0.70
CA TYR A 159 -5.17 -9.37 0.55
C TYR A 159 -3.67 -9.07 0.61
N ASP A 160 -3.28 -7.79 0.69
CA ASP A 160 -1.89 -7.38 0.63
C ASP A 160 -1.15 -7.61 1.96
N PRO A 161 -0.19 -8.56 2.03
CA PRO A 161 0.57 -8.79 3.24
C PRO A 161 1.50 -7.61 3.60
N TYR A 162 1.82 -6.72 2.66
CA TYR A 162 2.51 -5.46 2.94
C TYR A 162 1.62 -4.57 3.81
N TYR A 163 0.36 -4.40 3.39
CA TYR A 163 -0.61 -3.60 4.13
C TYR A 163 -0.87 -4.24 5.51
N ALA A 164 -1.08 -5.55 5.57
CA ALA A 164 -1.31 -6.27 6.82
C ALA A 164 -0.16 -6.11 7.83
N LEU A 165 1.12 -6.14 7.37
CA LEU A 165 2.28 -5.96 8.24
C LEU A 165 2.29 -4.59 8.92
N PHE A 166 1.95 -3.55 8.18
CA PHE A 166 2.07 -2.17 8.64
C PHE A 166 0.76 -1.58 9.20
N SER A 167 -0.39 -2.21 8.95
CA SER A 167 -1.67 -1.83 9.55
C SER A 167 -1.97 -2.56 10.87
N PHE A 168 -1.09 -3.45 11.33
CA PHE A 168 -1.27 -4.19 12.59
C PHE A 168 -1.48 -3.29 13.82
N LEU A 169 -0.99 -2.05 13.77
CA LEU A 169 -1.18 -1.05 14.83
C LEU A 169 -2.46 -0.21 14.66
N ARG A 170 -3.20 -0.39 13.56
CA ARG A 170 -4.44 0.32 13.24
C ARG A 170 -5.64 -0.60 13.44
N SER A 171 -6.82 -0.02 13.63
CA SER A 171 -8.09 -0.74 13.77
C SER A 171 -8.59 -1.38 12.45
N GLU A 172 -8.05 -0.97 11.31
CA GLU A 172 -8.40 -1.54 9.99
C GLU A 172 -7.68 -2.87 9.76
N PHE A 173 -8.18 -3.93 10.37
CA PHE A 173 -7.60 -5.26 10.32
C PHE A 173 -8.28 -6.14 9.25
N SER A 174 -7.53 -6.58 8.24
CA SER A 174 -8.00 -7.60 7.30
C SER A 174 -7.54 -8.99 7.74
N LEU A 175 -8.48 -9.86 8.06
CA LEU A 175 -8.18 -11.24 8.41
C LEU A 175 -7.46 -11.98 7.26
N ALA A 176 -7.93 -11.79 6.02
CA ALA A 176 -7.33 -12.40 4.83
C ALA A 176 -5.87 -11.95 4.62
N GLY A 177 -5.60 -10.64 4.71
CA GLY A 177 -4.24 -10.09 4.60
C GLY A 177 -3.31 -10.63 5.68
N THR A 178 -3.81 -10.81 6.91
CA THR A 178 -3.03 -11.34 8.03
C THR A 178 -2.71 -12.83 7.86
N ILE A 179 -3.66 -13.63 7.40
CA ILE A 179 -3.42 -15.04 7.07
C ILE A 179 -2.34 -15.15 5.99
N ILE A 180 -2.45 -14.36 4.93
CA ILE A 180 -1.45 -14.32 3.85
C ILE A 180 -0.08 -13.88 4.39
N LEU A 181 -0.04 -12.87 5.26
CA LEU A 181 1.20 -12.45 5.92
C LEU A 181 1.83 -13.61 6.72
N GLY A 182 1.05 -14.34 7.51
CA GLY A 182 1.50 -15.51 8.25
C GLY A 182 2.10 -16.59 7.32
N ILE A 183 1.42 -16.88 6.22
CA ILE A 183 1.92 -17.81 5.19
C ILE A 183 3.25 -17.30 4.59
N VAL A 184 3.34 -16.01 4.25
CA VAL A 184 4.56 -15.41 3.69
C VAL A 184 5.71 -15.47 4.69
N VAL A 185 5.47 -15.21 5.97
CA VAL A 185 6.49 -15.32 7.04
C VAL A 185 6.98 -16.75 7.15
N LEU A 186 6.07 -17.73 7.21
CA LEU A 186 6.42 -19.14 7.24
C LEU A 186 7.23 -19.57 6.03
N LEU A 187 6.79 -19.22 4.82
CA LEU A 187 7.50 -19.52 3.57
C LEU A 187 8.89 -18.84 3.50
N SER A 188 9.06 -17.67 4.14
CA SER A 188 10.33 -16.97 4.19
C SER A 188 11.41 -17.73 4.96
N LEU A 189 11.03 -18.69 5.81
CA LEU A 189 11.99 -19.59 6.47
C LEU A 189 12.59 -20.63 5.49
N PHE A 190 11.92 -20.92 4.39
CA PHE A 190 12.36 -21.94 3.41
C PHE A 190 12.86 -21.34 2.09
N VAL A 191 12.23 -20.23 1.66
CA VAL A 191 12.50 -19.54 0.39
C VAL A 191 12.81 -18.07 0.66
N GLU A 192 13.82 -17.53 -0.02
CA GLU A 192 14.16 -16.12 0.13
C GLU A 192 13.15 -15.25 -0.62
N ARG A 193 12.52 -14.32 0.11
CA ARG A 193 11.54 -13.35 -0.41
C ARG A 193 10.38 -14.00 -1.20
N PRO A 194 9.62 -14.94 -0.64
CA PRO A 194 8.61 -15.72 -1.38
C PRO A 194 7.53 -14.83 -2.00
N PHE A 195 6.99 -13.83 -1.30
CA PHE A 195 6.00 -12.92 -1.85
C PHE A 195 6.56 -12.12 -3.04
N CYS A 196 7.74 -11.51 -2.88
CA CYS A 196 8.39 -10.76 -3.96
C CYS A 196 8.66 -11.62 -5.19
N LYS A 197 8.92 -12.91 -4.99
CA LYS A 197 9.28 -13.87 -6.03
C LYS A 197 8.07 -14.40 -6.79
N TYR A 198 6.94 -14.66 -6.09
CA TYR A 198 5.82 -15.39 -6.66
C TYR A 198 4.51 -14.60 -6.75
N ALA A 199 4.29 -13.58 -5.92
CA ALA A 199 2.98 -12.93 -5.82
C ALA A 199 2.98 -11.40 -5.94
N CYS A 200 4.11 -10.71 -5.78
CA CYS A 200 4.15 -9.25 -5.75
C CYS A 200 3.85 -8.64 -7.14
N PRO A 201 2.71 -7.93 -7.32
CA PRO A 201 2.35 -7.32 -8.60
C PRO A 201 3.26 -6.15 -8.96
N TYR A 202 3.68 -5.33 -7.98
CA TYR A 202 4.61 -4.24 -8.20
C TYR A 202 5.98 -4.74 -8.69
N GLY A 203 6.49 -5.82 -8.07
CA GLY A 203 7.73 -6.47 -8.52
C GLY A 203 7.61 -7.09 -9.91
N ALA A 204 6.42 -7.57 -10.30
CA ALA A 204 6.14 -8.04 -11.65
C ALA A 204 6.24 -6.89 -12.66
N PHE A 205 5.56 -5.77 -12.38
CA PHE A 205 5.55 -4.57 -13.22
C PHE A 205 6.97 -4.01 -13.41
N LEU A 206 7.67 -3.68 -12.32
CA LEU A 206 9.03 -3.14 -12.42
C LEU A 206 10.02 -4.12 -13.09
N GLY A 207 9.78 -5.42 -12.94
CA GLY A 207 10.60 -6.46 -13.55
C GLY A 207 10.64 -6.41 -15.08
N LEU A 208 9.60 -5.88 -15.74
CA LEU A 208 9.54 -5.73 -17.20
C LEU A 208 10.65 -4.80 -17.71
N PHE A 209 11.00 -3.77 -16.95
CA PHE A 209 12.04 -2.80 -17.30
C PHE A 209 13.46 -3.39 -17.27
N ASN A 210 13.69 -4.57 -16.69
CA ASN A 210 15.01 -5.20 -16.69
C ASN A 210 15.56 -5.48 -18.08
N LYS A 211 14.70 -5.64 -19.08
CA LYS A 211 15.14 -5.87 -20.46
C LYS A 211 15.77 -4.63 -21.09
N ILE A 212 15.25 -3.44 -20.74
CA ILE A 212 15.60 -2.13 -21.33
C ILE A 212 16.45 -1.23 -20.43
N ARG A 213 16.66 -1.60 -19.14
CA ARG A 213 17.42 -0.79 -18.18
C ARG A 213 18.79 -0.37 -18.71
N VAL A 214 19.20 0.82 -18.32
CA VAL A 214 20.48 1.43 -18.76
C VAL A 214 21.68 0.74 -18.12
N PHE A 215 21.69 0.66 -16.77
CA PHE A 215 22.76 -0.01 -16.02
C PHE A 215 22.43 -1.48 -15.83
N LYS A 216 23.20 -2.36 -16.47
CA LYS A 216 22.97 -3.82 -16.46
C LYS A 216 24.02 -4.52 -15.60
N ILE A 217 23.62 -5.60 -14.94
CA ILE A 217 24.57 -6.53 -14.32
C ILE A 217 25.19 -7.34 -15.44
N ARG A 218 26.51 -7.30 -15.54
CA ARG A 218 27.32 -7.95 -16.56
C ARG A 218 28.29 -8.92 -15.95
N ARG A 219 28.53 -10.00 -16.66
CA ARG A 219 29.55 -10.98 -16.36
C ARG A 219 30.64 -10.93 -17.44
N ASN A 220 31.86 -10.77 -17.00
CA ASN A 220 33.04 -10.90 -17.87
C ASN A 220 33.36 -12.38 -18.03
N GLU A 221 33.15 -12.91 -19.23
CA GLU A 221 33.32 -14.35 -19.52
C GLU A 221 34.77 -14.81 -19.39
N PRO A 222 35.78 -14.10 -19.95
CA PRO A 222 37.19 -14.46 -19.84
C PRO A 222 37.71 -14.63 -18.42
N THR A 223 37.21 -13.83 -17.45
CA THR A 223 37.65 -13.88 -16.04
C THR A 223 36.82 -14.81 -15.18
N CYS A 224 35.74 -15.38 -15.72
CA CYS A 224 34.81 -16.21 -14.98
C CYS A 224 35.34 -17.65 -14.82
N ILE A 225 35.55 -18.07 -13.58
CA ILE A 225 35.99 -19.43 -13.23
C ILE A 225 34.84 -20.45 -13.11
N SER A 226 33.65 -20.11 -13.55
CA SER A 226 32.46 -21.00 -13.60
C SER A 226 32.07 -21.65 -12.26
N CYS A 227 32.32 -21.00 -11.13
CA CYS A 227 32.09 -21.56 -9.80
C CYS A 227 30.63 -21.48 -9.30
N SER A 228 29.71 -20.92 -10.07
CA SER A 228 28.24 -20.75 -9.78
C SER A 228 27.89 -20.03 -8.46
N LYS A 229 28.85 -19.46 -7.73
CA LYS A 229 28.57 -18.76 -6.46
C LYS A 229 27.65 -17.55 -6.64
N CYS A 230 27.70 -16.85 -7.77
CA CYS A 230 26.82 -15.75 -8.09
C CYS A 230 25.34 -16.18 -8.24
N ASN A 231 25.09 -17.39 -8.79
CA ASN A 231 23.76 -17.99 -8.86
C ASN A 231 23.24 -18.32 -7.45
N HIS A 232 24.07 -18.94 -6.60
CA HIS A 232 23.71 -19.26 -5.21
C HIS A 232 23.52 -18.05 -4.32
N ALA A 233 24.19 -16.93 -4.62
CA ALA A 233 24.02 -15.68 -3.89
C ALA A 233 22.74 -14.91 -4.31
N CYS A 234 22.08 -15.30 -5.41
CA CYS A 234 20.92 -14.62 -5.92
C CYS A 234 19.66 -15.00 -5.13
N PRO A 235 19.01 -14.04 -4.43
CA PRO A 235 17.78 -14.32 -3.68
C PRO A 235 16.63 -14.78 -4.57
N MET A 236 16.67 -14.40 -5.85
CA MET A 236 15.63 -14.72 -6.83
C MET A 236 15.94 -15.97 -7.66
N ASN A 237 16.99 -16.73 -7.32
CA ASN A 237 17.45 -17.94 -8.04
C ASN A 237 17.62 -17.71 -9.56
N ILE A 238 18.17 -16.56 -9.95
CA ILE A 238 18.45 -16.26 -11.35
C ILE A 238 19.76 -16.92 -11.75
N ASP A 239 19.81 -17.47 -12.96
CA ASP A 239 21.06 -17.90 -13.56
C ASP A 239 21.85 -16.66 -14.03
N VAL A 240 22.78 -16.21 -13.20
CA VAL A 240 23.68 -15.08 -13.47
C VAL A 240 24.84 -15.53 -14.35
N GLN A 241 25.25 -16.80 -14.22
CA GLN A 241 26.38 -17.38 -14.92
C GLN A 241 26.05 -17.75 -16.40
N GLY A 242 24.78 -18.06 -16.69
CA GLY A 242 24.35 -18.55 -18.01
C GLY A 242 24.39 -17.53 -19.15
N GLY A 243 24.81 -16.28 -18.88
CA GLY A 243 24.91 -15.24 -19.90
C GLY A 243 25.88 -14.12 -19.53
N SER A 244 26.30 -13.32 -20.52
CA SER A 244 27.16 -12.15 -20.31
C SER A 244 26.41 -10.98 -19.65
N VAL A 245 25.06 -10.93 -19.75
CA VAL A 245 24.22 -9.86 -19.21
C VAL A 245 22.96 -10.43 -18.55
N VAL A 246 22.68 -10.01 -17.32
CA VAL A 246 21.46 -10.39 -16.60
C VAL A 246 20.27 -9.57 -17.12
N ARG A 247 19.38 -10.21 -17.89
CA ARG A 247 18.15 -9.62 -18.46
C ARG A 247 16.87 -10.17 -17.84
N SER A 248 16.99 -11.03 -16.84
CA SER A 248 15.83 -11.68 -16.21
C SER A 248 14.88 -10.65 -15.60
N ALA A 249 13.60 -10.75 -15.92
CA ALA A 249 12.56 -9.93 -15.31
C ALA A 249 12.43 -10.16 -13.78
N GLN A 250 12.98 -11.26 -13.27
CA GLN A 250 13.01 -11.57 -11.83
C GLN A 250 14.09 -10.81 -11.07
N CYS A 251 15.05 -10.15 -11.76
CA CYS A 251 16.13 -9.43 -11.09
C CYS A 251 15.60 -8.21 -10.32
N ILE A 252 15.80 -8.20 -9.02
CA ILE A 252 15.42 -7.07 -8.14
C ILE A 252 16.57 -6.06 -7.95
N SER A 253 17.60 -6.14 -8.74
CA SER A 253 18.79 -5.26 -8.69
C SER A 253 19.39 -5.09 -7.28
N CYS A 254 19.38 -6.15 -6.48
CA CYS A 254 19.94 -6.16 -5.13
C CYS A 254 21.48 -6.14 -5.10
N MET A 255 22.11 -6.42 -6.25
CA MET A 255 23.57 -6.44 -6.46
C MET A 255 24.34 -7.47 -5.59
N GLU A 256 23.66 -8.44 -4.96
CA GLU A 256 24.34 -9.49 -4.18
C GLU A 256 25.31 -10.33 -5.01
N CYS A 257 24.95 -10.60 -6.26
CA CYS A 257 25.81 -11.37 -7.19
C CYS A 257 27.12 -10.64 -7.57
N THR A 258 27.18 -9.30 -7.37
CA THR A 258 28.39 -8.50 -7.63
C THR A 258 29.28 -8.35 -6.39
N SER A 259 28.88 -8.92 -5.24
CA SER A 259 29.65 -8.84 -4.01
C SER A 259 30.86 -9.78 -4.02
N ASP A 260 31.93 -9.41 -3.29
CA ASP A 260 33.12 -10.27 -3.15
C ASP A 260 32.83 -11.63 -2.49
N ARG A 261 31.65 -11.76 -1.82
CA ARG A 261 31.19 -13.04 -1.27
C ARG A 261 30.61 -13.95 -2.35
N ALA A 262 29.94 -13.35 -3.33
CA ALA A 262 29.31 -14.08 -4.43
C ALA A 262 30.28 -14.36 -5.57
N CYS A 263 31.11 -13.39 -5.96
CA CYS A 263 32.13 -13.58 -6.97
C CYS A 263 33.52 -13.45 -6.36
N PRO A 264 34.30 -14.55 -6.27
CA PRO A 264 35.64 -14.53 -5.70
C PRO A 264 36.67 -13.83 -6.59
N VAL A 265 36.39 -13.72 -7.90
CA VAL A 265 37.27 -13.04 -8.85
C VAL A 265 36.79 -11.58 -8.98
N PRO A 266 37.66 -10.63 -8.63
CA PRO A 266 37.33 -9.19 -8.73
C PRO A 266 36.87 -8.82 -10.15
N GLU A 267 35.96 -7.87 -10.24
CA GLU A 267 35.50 -7.26 -11.51
C GLU A 267 34.86 -8.23 -12.53
N THR A 268 34.68 -9.51 -12.17
CA THR A 268 34.04 -10.49 -13.06
C THR A 268 32.53 -10.31 -13.19
N VAL A 269 31.82 -9.99 -12.07
CA VAL A 269 30.39 -9.66 -12.09
C VAL A 269 30.22 -8.25 -11.56
N MET A 270 29.85 -7.31 -12.43
CA MET A 270 29.74 -5.90 -12.12
C MET A 270 28.49 -5.27 -12.72
N THR A 271 28.19 -4.06 -12.30
CA THR A 271 27.14 -3.25 -12.93
C THR A 271 27.77 -2.18 -13.78
N GLY A 272 27.30 -2.04 -15.03
CA GLY A 272 27.86 -1.08 -15.98
C GLY A 272 26.88 -0.65 -17.06
N LEU A 273 27.27 0.41 -17.76
CA LEU A 273 26.62 0.88 -18.98
C LEU A 273 26.84 -0.14 -20.13
N LYS A 274 26.25 0.15 -21.28
CA LYS A 274 26.35 -0.68 -22.51
C LYS A 274 27.80 -0.86 -22.98
N SER A 275 28.69 0.06 -22.65
CA SER A 275 30.12 -0.03 -22.93
C SER A 275 30.86 -0.66 -21.73
N ASP A 276 31.73 -1.63 -21.99
CA ASP A 276 32.48 -2.39 -20.96
C ASP A 276 33.47 -1.48 -20.16
N LYS A 277 33.69 -0.25 -20.60
CA LYS A 277 34.60 0.72 -19.97
C LYS A 277 34.01 1.49 -18.80
N ALA A 278 32.65 1.53 -18.64
CA ALA A 278 31.99 2.33 -17.59
C ALA A 278 31.34 1.44 -16.51
N MET A 279 32.20 0.84 -15.70
CA MET A 279 31.76 0.02 -14.56
C MET A 279 31.44 0.93 -13.36
N VAL A 280 30.31 0.69 -12.71
CA VAL A 280 29.85 1.46 -11.54
C VAL A 280 29.84 0.58 -10.30
N SER A 281 30.43 1.03 -9.22
CA SER A 281 30.44 0.27 -7.98
C SER A 281 29.02 0.18 -7.39
N THR A 282 28.71 -0.93 -6.74
CA THR A 282 27.42 -1.20 -6.09
C THR A 282 27.04 -0.10 -5.09
N ASN A 283 28.00 0.44 -4.35
CA ASN A 283 27.77 1.51 -3.39
C ASN A 283 27.31 2.81 -4.05
N LYS A 284 27.91 3.16 -5.19
CA LYS A 284 27.52 4.36 -5.95
C LYS A 284 26.09 4.23 -6.47
N ILE A 285 25.69 3.04 -6.94
CA ILE A 285 24.30 2.78 -7.38
C ILE A 285 23.31 2.93 -6.23
N GLY A 286 23.62 2.36 -5.06
CA GLY A 286 22.78 2.48 -3.89
C GLY A 286 22.59 3.93 -3.43
N LEU A 287 23.68 4.69 -3.39
CA LEU A 287 23.66 6.12 -3.03
C LEU A 287 22.92 6.95 -4.07
N LEU A 288 23.16 6.72 -5.37
CA LEU A 288 22.44 7.39 -6.45
C LEU A 288 20.94 7.09 -6.40
N THR A 289 20.55 5.85 -6.15
CA THR A 289 19.14 5.47 -6.01
C THR A 289 18.48 6.21 -4.86
N ALA A 290 19.11 6.20 -3.68
CA ALA A 290 18.60 6.92 -2.51
C ALA A 290 18.55 8.44 -2.77
N GLY A 291 19.60 8.99 -3.39
CA GLY A 291 19.68 10.41 -3.73
C GLY A 291 18.61 10.85 -4.71
N ILE A 292 18.37 10.09 -5.80
CA ILE A 292 17.33 10.39 -6.77
C ILE A 292 15.94 10.30 -6.12
N LEU A 293 15.70 9.29 -5.28
CA LEU A 293 14.43 9.17 -4.57
C LEU A 293 14.18 10.34 -3.63
N VAL A 294 15.15 10.69 -2.80
CA VAL A 294 15.02 11.81 -1.84
C VAL A 294 14.91 13.14 -2.57
N ALA A 295 15.74 13.38 -3.58
CA ALA A 295 15.66 14.60 -4.37
C ALA A 295 14.32 14.73 -5.11
N GLY A 296 13.81 13.63 -5.67
CA GLY A 296 12.49 13.61 -6.33
C GLY A 296 11.33 13.88 -5.37
N ILE A 297 11.39 13.34 -4.15
CA ILE A 297 10.41 13.64 -3.09
C ILE A 297 10.51 15.11 -2.68
N LEU A 298 11.70 15.63 -2.39
CA LEU A 298 11.89 17.02 -1.99
C LEU A 298 11.44 18.00 -3.10
N LEU A 299 11.73 17.70 -4.35
CA LEU A 299 11.26 18.48 -5.49
C LEU A 299 9.73 18.46 -5.58
N SER A 300 9.11 17.29 -5.38
CA SER A 300 7.65 17.16 -5.37
C SER A 300 7.00 17.95 -4.23
N VAL A 301 7.62 17.96 -3.04
CA VAL A 301 7.17 18.79 -1.92
C VAL A 301 7.28 20.28 -2.27
N ALA A 302 8.41 20.72 -2.82
CA ALA A 302 8.64 22.11 -3.21
C ALA A 302 7.68 22.61 -4.32
N LEU A 303 7.25 21.71 -5.22
CA LEU A 303 6.29 22.01 -6.28
C LEU A 303 4.82 21.84 -5.85
N GLY A 304 4.53 21.47 -4.61
CA GLY A 304 3.18 21.25 -4.10
C GLY A 304 2.48 19.97 -4.57
N PHE A 305 3.18 19.08 -5.27
CA PHE A 305 2.64 17.78 -5.73
C PHE A 305 2.70 16.67 -4.67
N TRP A 306 3.27 16.95 -3.50
CA TRP A 306 3.37 15.97 -2.42
C TRP A 306 2.20 16.10 -1.46
N ASN A 307 1.10 15.42 -1.77
CA ASN A 307 -0.05 15.36 -0.87
C ASN A 307 -0.20 13.94 -0.32
N THR A 308 -0.09 13.81 1.00
CA THR A 308 -0.21 12.55 1.74
C THR A 308 -1.53 12.42 2.48
N THR A 309 -2.32 13.50 2.52
CA THR A 309 -3.66 13.48 3.11
C THR A 309 -4.64 12.86 2.13
N SER A 310 -5.46 11.93 2.60
CA SER A 310 -6.58 11.42 1.83
C SER A 310 -7.52 12.57 1.48
N SER A 311 -7.84 12.73 0.20
CA SER A 311 -9.03 13.51 -0.15
C SER A 311 -10.20 12.70 0.40
N LYS A 312 -10.73 13.13 1.54
CA LYS A 312 -11.89 12.50 2.18
C LYS A 312 -13.15 12.75 1.34
N GLN A 313 -13.16 12.16 0.14
CA GLN A 313 -14.28 12.25 -0.80
C GLN A 313 -14.72 10.84 -1.18
N PRO A 314 -16.02 10.53 -1.12
CA PRO A 314 -16.58 9.26 -1.57
C PRO A 314 -16.31 9.02 -3.06
N ALA A 315 -16.18 7.76 -3.45
CA ALA A 315 -16.10 7.37 -4.86
C ALA A 315 -17.36 7.80 -5.60
N LEU A 316 -17.25 8.04 -6.92
CA LEU A 316 -18.41 8.30 -7.74
C LEU A 316 -19.03 6.97 -8.21
N ILE A 317 -20.36 6.97 -8.34
CA ILE A 317 -21.10 5.86 -8.95
C ILE A 317 -20.76 5.85 -10.44
N LYS A 318 -20.36 4.69 -10.97
CA LYS A 318 -19.83 4.57 -12.33
C LYS A 318 -20.89 4.39 -13.41
N SER A 319 -22.03 3.77 -13.07
CA SER A 319 -23.05 3.35 -14.04
C SER A 319 -24.45 3.42 -13.43
N GLY A 320 -25.47 3.50 -14.27
CA GLY A 320 -26.86 3.61 -13.85
C GLY A 320 -27.33 5.07 -13.77
N GLU A 321 -28.54 5.27 -13.26
CA GLU A 321 -29.23 6.57 -13.15
C GLU A 321 -28.43 7.60 -12.31
N PHE A 322 -27.70 7.13 -11.31
CA PHE A 322 -26.91 7.95 -10.39
C PHE A 322 -25.43 8.09 -10.80
N ALA A 323 -25.08 7.74 -12.04
CA ALA A 323 -23.71 7.84 -12.52
C ALA A 323 -23.15 9.27 -12.40
N GLY A 324 -21.93 9.39 -11.84
CA GLY A 324 -21.28 10.68 -11.58
C GLY A 324 -21.57 11.30 -10.22
N LEU A 325 -22.55 10.81 -9.45
CA LEU A 325 -22.81 11.23 -8.08
C LEU A 325 -21.90 10.51 -7.08
N ALA A 326 -21.67 11.14 -5.92
CA ALA A 326 -20.92 10.54 -4.83
C ALA A 326 -21.67 9.33 -4.24
N ASN A 327 -20.96 8.24 -3.98
CA ASN A 327 -21.55 7.01 -3.47
C ASN A 327 -21.64 7.02 -1.93
N PRO A 328 -22.83 7.01 -1.31
CA PRO A 328 -22.98 6.94 0.14
C PRO A 328 -22.27 5.75 0.77
N ALA A 329 -22.22 4.60 0.10
CA ALA A 329 -21.54 3.40 0.58
C ALA A 329 -20.02 3.59 0.86
N ASP A 330 -19.41 4.60 0.28
CA ASP A 330 -17.97 4.90 0.45
C ASP A 330 -17.67 5.95 1.52
N ILE A 331 -18.66 6.43 2.26
CA ILE A 331 -18.44 7.25 3.45
C ILE A 331 -17.74 6.38 4.51
N ARG A 332 -16.70 6.91 5.15
CA ARG A 332 -15.86 6.18 6.11
C ARG A 332 -15.86 6.83 7.47
N GLY A 333 -15.65 6.06 8.53
CA GLY A 333 -15.56 6.55 9.90
C GLY A 333 -14.45 7.58 10.14
N SER A 334 -13.43 7.62 9.27
CA SER A 334 -12.37 8.64 9.31
C SER A 334 -12.77 10.00 8.73
N TYR A 335 -13.95 10.11 8.07
CA TYR A 335 -14.47 11.38 7.58
C TYR A 335 -15.05 12.20 8.73
N THR A 336 -15.17 13.50 8.50
CA THR A 336 -15.93 14.42 9.36
C THR A 336 -17.26 14.76 8.68
N TYR A 337 -18.21 15.35 9.42
CA TYR A 337 -19.45 15.86 8.83
C TYR A 337 -19.15 16.86 7.70
N ARG A 338 -18.14 17.72 7.88
CA ARG A 338 -17.67 18.65 6.85
C ARG A 338 -17.26 17.95 5.55
N ASP A 339 -16.62 16.79 5.66
CA ASP A 339 -16.17 16.02 4.48
C ASP A 339 -17.36 15.40 3.74
N VAL A 340 -18.43 15.00 4.45
CA VAL A 340 -19.70 14.54 3.86
C VAL A 340 -20.38 15.68 3.11
N LEU A 341 -20.48 16.86 3.70
CA LEU A 341 -21.12 18.04 3.09
C LEU A 341 -20.42 18.53 1.83
N LYS A 342 -19.11 18.33 1.70
CA LYS A 342 -18.38 18.63 0.45
C LYS A 342 -18.79 17.77 -0.74
N SER A 343 -19.34 16.60 -0.47
CA SER A 343 -19.63 15.59 -1.49
C SER A 343 -21.12 15.38 -1.73
N PHE A 344 -21.96 15.74 -0.75
CA PHE A 344 -23.40 15.58 -0.79
C PHE A 344 -24.07 16.91 -0.49
N THR A 345 -25.12 17.24 -1.25
CA THR A 345 -25.88 18.49 -1.07
C THR A 345 -26.86 18.36 0.09
N ILE A 346 -26.36 18.50 1.31
CA ILE A 346 -27.14 18.46 2.55
C ILE A 346 -26.83 19.76 3.32
N PRO A 347 -27.83 20.47 3.86
CA PRO A 347 -27.58 21.63 4.70
C PRO A 347 -26.85 21.26 5.98
N GLU A 348 -25.98 22.17 6.44
CA GLU A 348 -25.15 21.99 7.64
C GLU A 348 -25.98 21.73 8.90
N SER A 349 -27.03 22.51 9.07
CA SER A 349 -27.97 22.40 10.19
C SER A 349 -28.67 21.04 10.23
N VAL A 350 -29.01 20.49 9.06
CA VAL A 350 -29.73 19.22 8.91
C VAL A 350 -28.90 18.06 9.42
N ILE A 351 -27.65 17.92 8.99
CA ILE A 351 -26.82 16.80 9.40
C ILE A 351 -26.38 16.88 10.87
N LEU A 352 -26.11 18.11 11.38
CA LEU A 352 -25.77 18.32 12.79
C LEU A 352 -26.96 18.00 13.70
N GLN A 353 -28.17 18.44 13.33
CA GLN A 353 -29.39 18.13 14.07
C GLN A 353 -29.73 16.64 14.04
N ALA A 354 -29.57 15.98 12.89
CA ALA A 354 -29.86 14.58 12.73
C ALA A 354 -29.02 13.70 13.69
N PHE A 355 -27.75 14.00 13.86
CA PHE A 355 -26.83 13.21 14.69
C PHE A 355 -26.48 13.88 16.02
N GLN A 356 -27.12 15.00 16.35
CA GLN A 356 -26.91 15.76 17.58
C GLN A 356 -25.45 16.13 17.83
N SER A 357 -24.70 16.39 16.73
CA SER A 357 -23.31 16.82 16.81
C SER A 357 -23.22 18.34 16.96
N SER A 358 -22.24 18.80 17.75
CA SER A 358 -21.97 20.23 17.98
C SER A 358 -20.93 20.79 17.00
N SER A 359 -20.22 19.95 16.26
CA SER A 359 -19.12 20.35 15.39
C SER A 359 -19.09 19.57 14.08
N LEU A 360 -18.89 20.30 12.98
CA LEU A 360 -18.66 19.71 11.67
C LEU A 360 -17.33 18.96 11.55
N ASP A 361 -16.38 19.23 12.40
CA ASP A 361 -15.04 18.62 12.38
C ASP A 361 -14.96 17.34 13.21
N GLU A 362 -16.08 16.93 13.82
CA GLU A 362 -16.19 15.66 14.52
C GLU A 362 -16.11 14.48 13.53
N ARG A 363 -15.37 13.43 13.94
CA ARG A 363 -15.19 12.22 13.12
C ARG A 363 -16.42 11.32 13.22
N LEU A 364 -16.88 10.78 12.09
CA LEU A 364 -18.05 9.92 12.04
C LEU A 364 -17.86 8.60 12.83
N GLY A 365 -16.64 8.08 12.93
CA GLY A 365 -16.34 6.91 13.72
C GLY A 365 -16.52 7.09 15.24
N ASN A 366 -16.59 8.32 15.74
CA ASN A 366 -16.84 8.59 17.16
C ASN A 366 -18.30 8.32 17.56
N LEU A 367 -19.21 8.27 16.58
CA LEU A 367 -20.63 7.99 16.83
C LEU A 367 -20.85 6.67 17.55
N GLU A 368 -20.12 5.61 17.18
CA GLU A 368 -20.26 4.31 17.82
C GLU A 368 -19.97 4.38 19.32
N THR A 369 -18.95 5.16 19.72
CA THR A 369 -18.61 5.38 21.13
C THR A 369 -19.64 6.24 21.83
N LEU A 370 -20.13 7.28 21.17
CA LEU A 370 -21.13 8.22 21.73
C LEU A 370 -22.46 7.51 22.04
N TRP A 371 -22.88 6.64 21.13
CA TRP A 371 -24.17 5.95 21.22
C TRP A 371 -24.11 4.58 21.92
N ALA A 372 -22.90 4.07 22.26
CA ALA A 372 -22.68 2.73 22.81
C ALA A 372 -23.53 2.41 24.05
N SER A 373 -23.83 3.42 24.89
CA SER A 373 -24.60 3.23 26.14
C SER A 373 -26.11 3.02 25.93
N VAL A 374 -26.63 3.29 24.76
CA VAL A 374 -28.07 3.32 24.46
C VAL A 374 -28.48 2.28 23.43
N ILE A 375 -27.50 1.67 22.77
CA ILE A 375 -27.72 0.74 21.64
C ILE A 375 -27.89 -0.68 22.21
N PRO A 376 -28.90 -1.47 21.75
CA PRO A 376 -29.03 -2.88 22.10
C PRO A 376 -27.83 -3.72 21.60
N GLU A 377 -27.50 -4.81 22.31
CA GLU A 377 -26.45 -5.74 21.88
C GLU A 377 -26.69 -6.22 20.44
N GLY A 378 -25.64 -6.18 19.60
CA GLY A 378 -25.69 -6.60 18.20
C GLY A 378 -26.28 -5.56 17.24
N LYS A 379 -26.55 -4.35 17.67
CA LYS A 379 -26.94 -3.21 16.84
C LYS A 379 -25.90 -2.10 16.92
N GLU A 380 -25.95 -1.14 15.96
CA GLU A 380 -25.01 -0.03 15.93
C GLU A 380 -25.64 1.29 15.43
N VAL A 381 -25.18 2.39 15.99
CA VAL A 381 -25.31 3.74 15.44
C VAL A 381 -23.90 4.24 15.17
N GLY A 382 -23.51 4.24 13.92
CA GLY A 382 -22.14 4.50 13.50
C GLY A 382 -22.02 5.10 12.11
N THR A 383 -20.93 4.82 11.46
CA THR A 383 -20.68 5.29 10.09
C THR A 383 -21.76 4.81 9.12
N ASP A 384 -22.31 3.62 9.33
CA ASP A 384 -23.36 3.05 8.47
C ASP A 384 -24.68 3.81 8.61
N SER A 385 -25.00 4.31 9.80
CA SER A 385 -26.13 5.20 10.04
C SER A 385 -26.03 6.52 9.24
N ILE A 386 -24.81 7.06 9.10
CA ILE A 386 -24.58 8.24 8.24
C ILE A 386 -24.79 7.90 6.76
N ARG A 387 -24.33 6.76 6.30
CA ARG A 387 -24.55 6.29 4.92
C ARG A 387 -26.02 6.17 4.60
N LEU A 388 -26.76 5.53 5.51
CA LEU A 388 -28.21 5.37 5.40
C LEU A 388 -28.92 6.72 5.40
N PHE A 389 -28.61 7.63 6.33
CA PHE A 389 -29.17 8.98 6.38
C PHE A 389 -28.92 9.76 5.08
N VAL A 390 -27.67 9.76 4.59
CA VAL A 390 -27.30 10.44 3.34
C VAL A 390 -28.06 9.85 2.15
N SER A 391 -28.22 8.52 2.09
CA SER A 391 -29.00 7.83 1.08
C SER A 391 -30.45 8.27 1.08
N LEU A 392 -31.11 8.24 2.24
CA LEU A 392 -32.50 8.65 2.40
C LEU A 392 -32.71 10.14 2.07
N TYR A 393 -31.77 11.00 2.46
CA TYR A 393 -31.85 12.43 2.21
C TYR A 393 -31.64 12.78 0.73
N THR A 394 -30.68 12.15 0.07
CA THR A 394 -30.28 12.44 -1.32
C THR A 394 -31.06 11.62 -2.36
N GLY A 395 -31.73 10.55 -1.95
CA GLY A 395 -32.39 9.60 -2.84
C GLY A 395 -31.41 8.66 -3.59
N ILE A 396 -30.12 8.65 -3.23
CA ILE A 396 -29.13 7.76 -3.83
C ILE A 396 -29.24 6.39 -3.15
N PRO A 397 -29.43 5.28 -3.88
CA PRO A 397 -29.67 3.97 -3.27
C PRO A 397 -28.49 3.48 -2.45
N TYR A 398 -28.78 2.98 -1.25
CA TYR A 398 -27.83 2.32 -0.35
C TYR A 398 -28.56 1.26 0.48
N GLU A 399 -28.01 0.08 0.58
CA GLU A 399 -28.51 -0.99 1.45
C GLU A 399 -27.69 -0.99 2.74
N ALA A 400 -28.31 -0.57 3.84
CA ALA A 400 -27.68 -0.60 5.16
C ALA A 400 -27.70 -2.02 5.74
N GLU A 401 -26.74 -2.31 6.64
CA GLU A 401 -26.72 -3.58 7.36
C GLU A 401 -27.96 -3.71 8.27
N GLU A 402 -28.43 -4.93 8.52
CA GLU A 402 -29.57 -5.18 9.41
C GLU A 402 -29.35 -4.72 10.85
N THR A 403 -28.10 -4.56 11.23
CA THR A 403 -27.65 -4.08 12.55
C THR A 403 -27.74 -2.56 12.70
N THR A 404 -27.83 -1.82 11.59
CA THR A 404 -27.77 -0.36 11.55
C THR A 404 -29.06 0.28 12.05
N LEU A 405 -28.93 1.17 13.03
CA LEU A 405 -30.02 1.99 13.57
C LEU A 405 -29.82 3.47 13.21
N LEU A 406 -30.93 4.20 13.12
CA LEU A 406 -30.91 5.67 13.02
C LEU A 406 -31.24 6.32 14.36
N PRO A 407 -30.67 7.49 14.68
CA PRO A 407 -31.16 8.36 15.75
C PRO A 407 -32.60 8.81 15.49
N LYS A 408 -33.41 8.97 16.54
CA LYS A 408 -34.77 9.55 16.41
C LYS A 408 -34.73 10.96 15.84
N SER A 409 -33.74 11.76 16.22
CA SER A 409 -33.48 13.06 15.64
C SER A 409 -33.26 13.03 14.13
N ALA A 410 -32.56 11.99 13.60
CA ALA A 410 -32.38 11.82 12.17
C ALA A 410 -33.69 11.49 11.45
N ILE A 411 -34.55 10.67 12.05
CA ILE A 411 -35.88 10.37 11.51
C ILE A 411 -36.76 11.63 11.50
N GLU A 412 -36.78 12.41 12.59
CA GLU A 412 -37.54 13.66 12.69
C GLU A 412 -37.13 14.67 11.62
N VAL A 413 -35.81 14.79 11.40
CA VAL A 413 -35.27 15.65 10.35
C VAL A 413 -35.66 15.16 8.96
N LEU A 414 -35.59 13.86 8.67
CA LEU A 414 -36.00 13.30 7.39
C LEU A 414 -37.51 13.53 7.12
N ILE A 415 -38.35 13.44 8.15
CA ILE A 415 -39.81 13.73 8.03
C ILE A 415 -40.04 15.21 7.77
N SER A 416 -39.37 16.11 8.52
CA SER A 416 -39.55 17.56 8.36
C SER A 416 -39.09 18.06 6.98
N GLU A 417 -38.06 17.39 6.40
CA GLU A 417 -37.56 17.70 5.06
C GLU A 417 -38.33 16.95 3.93
N GLY A 418 -39.36 16.19 4.26
CA GLY A 418 -40.15 15.43 3.29
C GLY A 418 -39.40 14.28 2.61
N ARG A 419 -38.38 13.72 3.30
CA ARG A 419 -37.49 12.64 2.80
C ARG A 419 -37.88 11.26 3.34
N ASN A 420 -39.16 10.99 3.51
CA ASN A 420 -39.73 9.75 4.06
C ASN A 420 -40.32 8.83 3.01
N THR A 421 -39.80 8.85 1.77
CA THR A 421 -40.36 8.12 0.62
C THR A 421 -39.84 6.69 0.47
N ASP A 422 -38.86 6.28 1.24
CA ASP A 422 -38.28 4.94 1.16
C ASP A 422 -39.27 3.88 1.65
N PRO A 423 -39.44 2.76 0.94
CA PRO A 423 -40.36 1.66 1.34
C PRO A 423 -40.09 1.10 2.75
N ASN A 424 -38.85 1.15 3.21
CA ASN A 424 -38.45 0.65 4.52
C ASN A 424 -38.46 1.73 5.62
N PHE A 425 -38.92 2.95 5.32
CA PHE A 425 -38.88 4.06 6.25
C PHE A 425 -39.63 3.80 7.56
N GLU A 426 -40.76 3.10 7.52
CA GLU A 426 -41.51 2.68 8.72
C GLU A 426 -40.68 1.78 9.64
N ARG A 427 -39.88 0.87 9.07
CA ARG A 427 -38.96 0.02 9.81
C ARG A 427 -37.90 0.86 10.50
N TYR A 428 -37.25 1.78 9.78
CA TYR A 428 -36.23 2.68 10.36
C TYR A 428 -36.81 3.56 11.46
N THR A 429 -38.05 4.01 11.32
CA THR A 429 -38.72 4.82 12.35
C THR A 429 -39.03 4.00 13.61
N ARG A 430 -39.50 2.77 13.48
CA ARG A 430 -39.80 1.88 14.60
C ARG A 430 -38.57 1.51 15.41
N ASP A 431 -37.47 1.25 14.70
CA ASP A 431 -36.22 0.77 15.29
C ASP A 431 -35.31 1.93 15.76
N ALA A 432 -35.73 3.18 15.59
CA ALA A 432 -34.94 4.38 15.89
C ALA A 432 -34.67 4.57 17.38
N VAL A 433 -33.45 4.98 17.73
CA VAL A 433 -32.94 5.12 19.09
C VAL A 433 -32.85 6.60 19.51
N ALA A 434 -33.25 6.93 20.74
CA ALA A 434 -33.10 8.28 21.31
C ALA A 434 -31.89 8.35 22.23
N LEU A 435 -31.12 9.45 22.16
CA LEU A 435 -30.12 9.75 23.18
C LEU A 435 -30.80 10.09 24.52
N PRO A 436 -30.29 9.64 25.67
CA PRO A 436 -30.77 10.07 26.96
C PRO A 436 -30.61 11.60 27.12
N ALA A 437 -31.62 12.23 27.71
CA ALA A 437 -31.54 13.65 28.04
C ALA A 437 -30.37 13.89 29.03
N GLY A 438 -29.35 14.63 28.59
CA GLY A 438 -28.19 14.97 29.43
C GLY A 438 -26.82 14.58 28.83
N LEU A 439 -26.76 13.79 27.75
CA LEU A 439 -25.54 13.49 27.00
C LEU A 439 -25.40 14.45 25.78
N SER A 440 -25.55 15.77 26.00
CA SER A 440 -25.10 16.75 25.02
C SER A 440 -23.57 16.72 25.00
N THR A 441 -22.98 16.51 23.83
CA THR A 441 -21.55 16.49 23.54
C THR A 441 -20.81 17.62 24.25
N GLN A 442 -20.19 17.34 25.41
CA GLN A 442 -19.09 18.15 25.91
C GLN A 442 -17.79 17.59 25.33
N PRO A 443 -16.96 18.40 24.67
CA PRO A 443 -15.64 17.99 24.26
C PRO A 443 -14.78 17.71 25.51
N ALA A 444 -14.20 16.50 25.59
CA ALA A 444 -13.14 16.18 26.54
C ALA A 444 -11.79 16.72 26.05
#